data_1850bdc5876c8a8819928b19ebbca508
#
_entry.id   1850bdc5876c8a8819928b19ebbca508
#
_cell.length_a   1.000
_cell.length_b   1.000
_cell.length_c   1.000
_cell.angle_alpha   90.00
_cell.angle_beta   90.00
_cell.angle_gamma   90.00
#
_symmetry.space_group_name_H-M   'P 1'
#
loop_
_entity.id
_entity.type
_entity.pdbx_description
1 polymer ?
#
loop_
_entity_poly.entity_id
_entity_poly.type
_entity_poly.pdbx_seq_one_letter_code
_entity_poly.pdbx_strand_id
1 'polypeptide(L)'
;MPGRLKMEEIATLTGYSVSTVSRVLSGKSYASDKARDAIVRTARELGVLEAMASGRLLINGIAVFAPERTFQGRGDIFYLEVTKGIAEECAPHNVWVSCCGLEEQHADVKLFMEKASHKNINAIIIIGTDDSTIFKLASTLNKPCVLINSVDRDRVLDAVSPDHLAIGFTAMQYLFE
;
A
#
# COMPACT_ATOMS: atom_id res chain seq x y z
N MET A 1 8.09 0.43 14.06
CA MET A 1 7.98 -0.63 13.01
C MET A 1 7.32 -1.87 13.60
N PRO A 2 6.01 -2.03 13.52
CA PRO A 2 5.43 -3.25 14.08
C PRO A 2 6.01 -4.51 13.44
N GLY A 3 6.18 -4.53 12.12
CA GLY A 3 6.74 -5.69 11.42
C GLY A 3 8.23 -5.92 11.68
N ARG A 4 9.04 -4.87 11.71
CA ARG A 4 10.48 -4.98 11.96
C ARG A 4 10.78 -5.26 13.42
N LEU A 5 10.08 -4.61 14.36
CA LEU A 5 10.18 -4.90 15.80
C LEU A 5 9.79 -6.35 16.10
N LYS A 6 8.71 -6.85 15.48
CA LYS A 6 8.31 -8.25 15.64
C LYS A 6 9.32 -9.22 15.01
N MET A 7 9.95 -8.89 13.89
CA MET A 7 11.03 -9.72 13.32
C MET A 7 12.29 -9.68 14.18
N GLU A 8 12.63 -8.54 14.75
CA GLU A 8 13.74 -8.38 15.72
C GLU A 8 13.46 -9.15 17.02
N GLU A 9 12.21 -9.13 17.48
CA GLU A 9 11.76 -9.90 18.63
C GLU A 9 11.86 -11.42 18.38
N ILE A 10 11.38 -11.91 17.23
CA ILE A 10 11.54 -13.31 16.82
C ILE A 10 13.02 -13.68 16.72
N ALA A 11 13.85 -12.81 16.13
CA ALA A 11 15.29 -13.02 16.03
C ALA A 11 15.94 -13.16 17.41
N THR A 12 15.58 -12.31 18.35
CA THR A 12 16.06 -12.34 19.74
C THR A 12 15.63 -13.62 20.45
N LEU A 13 14.36 -14.00 20.36
CA LEU A 13 13.81 -15.18 21.02
C LEU A 13 14.31 -16.50 20.44
N THR A 14 14.61 -16.52 19.14
CA THR A 14 15.05 -17.74 18.45
C THR A 14 16.56 -17.85 18.31
N GLY A 15 17.30 -16.77 18.56
CA GLY A 15 18.76 -16.70 18.39
C GLY A 15 19.23 -16.64 16.92
N TYR A 16 18.30 -16.41 15.97
CA TYR A 16 18.63 -16.27 14.56
C TYR A 16 18.70 -14.81 14.14
N SER A 17 19.40 -14.52 13.03
CA SER A 17 19.46 -13.15 12.50
C SER A 17 18.11 -12.71 11.94
N VAL A 18 17.83 -11.41 11.98
CA VAL A 18 16.60 -10.81 11.38
C VAL A 18 16.47 -11.19 9.90
N SER A 19 17.60 -11.28 9.17
CA SER A 19 17.61 -11.69 7.78
C SER A 19 17.19 -13.16 7.60
N THR A 20 17.57 -14.04 8.52
CA THR A 20 17.14 -15.45 8.52
C THR A 20 15.64 -15.55 8.83
N VAL A 21 15.17 -14.84 9.84
CA VAL A 21 13.74 -14.76 10.18
C VAL A 21 12.92 -14.29 8.98
N SER A 22 13.31 -13.18 8.35
CA SER A 22 12.63 -12.63 7.19
C SER A 22 12.57 -13.61 6.01
N ARG A 23 13.68 -14.31 5.72
CA ARG A 23 13.72 -15.33 4.65
C ARG A 23 12.81 -16.51 4.94
N VAL A 24 12.85 -17.04 6.16
CA VAL A 24 11.99 -18.16 6.57
C VAL A 24 10.51 -17.78 6.43
N LEU A 25 10.11 -16.64 6.97
CA LEU A 25 8.73 -16.18 6.94
C LEU A 25 8.25 -15.81 5.53
N SER A 26 9.15 -15.38 4.63
CA SER A 26 8.82 -15.12 3.23
C SER A 26 8.87 -16.37 2.32
N GLY A 27 9.11 -17.55 2.86
CA GLY A 27 9.19 -18.80 2.09
C GLY A 27 10.42 -18.91 1.18
N LYS A 28 11.40 -18.01 1.28
CA LYS A 28 12.60 -17.96 0.42
C LYS A 28 13.80 -18.67 1.03
N SER A 29 13.62 -19.72 1.82
CA SER A 29 14.66 -20.19 2.72
C SER A 29 15.38 -21.47 2.31
N TYR A 30 16.70 -21.42 2.45
CA TYR A 30 17.60 -22.56 2.70
C TYR A 30 17.96 -22.69 4.20
N ALA A 31 17.02 -22.36 5.11
CA ALA A 31 17.23 -22.57 6.54
C ALA A 31 17.07 -24.05 6.89
N SER A 32 17.80 -24.52 7.90
CA SER A 32 17.61 -25.88 8.41
C SER A 32 16.18 -26.05 8.97
N ASP A 33 15.66 -27.27 8.94
CA ASP A 33 14.32 -27.56 9.46
C ASP A 33 14.18 -27.10 10.92
N LYS A 34 15.20 -27.29 11.73
CA LYS A 34 15.24 -26.82 13.12
C LYS A 34 15.09 -25.30 13.24
N ALA A 35 15.73 -24.54 12.36
CA ALA A 35 15.61 -23.07 12.35
C ALA A 35 14.23 -22.64 11.88
N ARG A 36 13.71 -23.31 10.84
CA ARG A 36 12.37 -23.05 10.31
C ARG A 36 11.31 -23.29 11.39
N ASP A 37 11.34 -24.45 12.04
CA ASP A 37 10.36 -24.81 13.06
C ASP A 37 10.38 -23.86 14.26
N ALA A 38 11.57 -23.48 14.73
CA ALA A 38 11.71 -22.52 15.81
C ALA A 38 11.11 -21.15 15.44
N ILE A 39 11.48 -20.62 14.26
CA ILE A 39 11.01 -19.31 13.79
C ILE A 39 9.50 -19.31 13.56
N VAL A 40 8.95 -20.35 12.89
CA VAL A 40 7.51 -20.43 12.59
C VAL A 40 6.70 -20.59 13.88
N ARG A 41 7.16 -21.39 14.83
CA ARG A 41 6.50 -21.54 16.13
C ARG A 41 6.46 -20.21 16.89
N THR A 42 7.58 -19.54 17.05
CA THR A 42 7.65 -18.24 17.73
C THR A 42 6.82 -17.18 17.02
N ALA A 43 6.83 -17.16 15.66
CA ALA A 43 6.00 -16.25 14.87
C ALA A 43 4.49 -16.49 15.08
N ARG A 44 4.08 -17.76 15.27
CA ARG A 44 2.69 -18.11 15.59
C ARG A 44 2.32 -17.66 17.01
N GLU A 45 3.17 -17.94 18.00
CA GLU A 45 2.96 -17.52 19.39
C GLU A 45 2.82 -16.00 19.54
N LEU A 46 3.55 -15.24 18.75
CA LEU A 46 3.47 -13.78 18.70
C LEU A 46 2.34 -13.22 17.79
N GLY A 47 1.52 -14.08 17.20
CA GLY A 47 0.46 -13.67 16.27
C GLY A 47 0.99 -13.04 14.95
N VAL A 48 2.27 -13.26 14.63
CA VAL A 48 2.93 -12.68 13.45
C VAL A 48 2.46 -13.36 12.18
N LEU A 49 2.17 -14.67 12.21
CA LEU A 49 1.72 -15.39 11.03
C LEU A 49 0.33 -14.91 10.55
N GLU A 50 -0.59 -14.63 11.48
CA GLU A 50 -1.91 -14.10 11.16
C GLU A 50 -1.81 -12.68 10.58
N ALA A 51 -0.93 -11.84 11.16
CA ALA A 51 -0.65 -10.52 10.63
C ALA A 51 0.05 -10.56 9.25
N MET A 52 0.88 -11.58 8.98
CA MET A 52 1.47 -11.81 7.66
C MET A 52 0.42 -12.32 6.65
N ALA A 53 -0.46 -13.22 7.06
CA ALA A 53 -1.55 -13.69 6.23
C ALA A 53 -2.51 -12.55 5.84
N SER A 54 -2.66 -11.54 6.68
CA SER A 54 -3.40 -10.31 6.38
C SER A 54 -2.60 -9.28 5.58
N GLY A 55 -1.37 -9.59 5.15
CA GLY A 55 -0.50 -8.68 4.38
C GLY A 55 0.12 -7.52 5.17
N ARG A 56 -0.31 -7.28 6.41
CA ARG A 56 0.08 -6.10 7.21
C ARG A 56 1.56 -6.01 7.55
N LEU A 57 2.27 -7.13 7.60
CA LEU A 57 3.72 -7.14 7.94
C LEU A 57 4.64 -7.00 6.73
N LEU A 58 4.10 -7.07 5.52
CA LEU A 58 4.89 -7.03 4.30
C LEU A 58 4.95 -5.64 3.69
N ILE A 59 4.15 -4.68 4.18
CA ILE A 59 4.12 -3.33 3.66
C ILE A 59 5.07 -2.46 4.49
N ASN A 60 6.24 -2.14 3.92
CA ASN A 60 7.20 -1.21 4.51
C ASN A 60 7.20 0.15 3.79
N GLY A 61 6.78 0.16 2.53
CA GLY A 61 6.71 1.36 1.71
C GLY A 61 5.55 1.33 0.74
N ILE A 62 4.88 2.45 0.61
CA ILE A 62 3.76 2.66 -0.30
C ILE A 62 4.12 3.78 -1.28
N ALA A 63 3.88 3.56 -2.57
CA ALA A 63 3.89 4.63 -3.56
C ALA A 63 2.47 5.15 -3.75
N VAL A 64 2.28 6.44 -3.57
CA VAL A 64 1.03 7.16 -3.79
C VAL A 64 1.18 7.98 -5.05
N PHE A 65 0.37 7.67 -6.04
CA PHE A 65 0.30 8.41 -7.30
C PHE A 65 -0.99 9.24 -7.31
N ALA A 66 -0.87 10.52 -7.58
CA ALA A 66 -1.99 11.44 -7.68
C ALA A 66 -1.78 12.42 -8.84
N PRO A 67 -2.81 13.14 -9.31
CA PRO A 67 -2.63 14.20 -10.29
C PRO A 67 -1.54 15.17 -9.84
N GLU A 68 -0.66 15.59 -10.74
CA GLU A 68 0.48 16.46 -10.41
C GLU A 68 0.04 17.75 -9.70
N ARG A 69 -1.11 18.31 -10.07
CA ARG A 69 -1.71 19.48 -9.43
C ARG A 69 -1.93 19.31 -7.91
N THR A 70 -2.07 18.09 -7.41
CA THR A 70 -2.24 17.79 -5.98
C THR A 70 -1.07 18.31 -5.15
N PHE A 71 0.13 18.30 -5.71
CA PHE A 71 1.38 18.67 -5.02
C PHE A 71 1.85 20.09 -5.35
N GLN A 72 1.13 20.80 -6.23
CA GLN A 72 1.41 22.20 -6.55
C GLN A 72 0.68 23.10 -5.56
N GLY A 73 1.30 24.18 -5.09
CA GLY A 73 0.85 25.03 -3.97
C GLY A 73 -0.54 25.71 -4.09
N ARG A 74 -1.27 25.50 -5.18
CA ARG A 74 -2.69 25.81 -5.39
C ARG A 74 -3.48 24.56 -5.77
N GLY A 75 -3.00 23.41 -5.32
CA GLY A 75 -3.50 22.10 -5.70
C GLY A 75 -4.90 21.80 -5.22
N ASP A 76 -5.39 20.66 -5.64
CA ASP A 76 -6.68 20.13 -5.27
C ASP A 76 -6.69 19.75 -3.77
N ILE A 77 -7.35 20.57 -2.97
CA ILE A 77 -7.43 20.40 -1.51
C ILE A 77 -7.98 19.01 -1.15
N PHE A 78 -8.91 18.50 -1.95
CA PHE A 78 -9.50 17.18 -1.71
C PHE A 78 -8.44 16.07 -1.74
N TYR A 79 -7.64 16.00 -2.80
CA TYR A 79 -6.60 14.97 -2.92
C TYR A 79 -5.44 15.19 -1.96
N LEU A 80 -5.18 16.44 -1.59
CA LEU A 80 -4.19 16.76 -0.56
C LEU A 80 -4.60 16.16 0.80
N GLU A 81 -5.86 16.34 1.23
CA GLU A 81 -6.38 15.77 2.47
C GLU A 81 -6.39 14.24 2.44
N VAL A 82 -6.74 13.63 1.29
CA VAL A 82 -6.62 12.16 1.12
C VAL A 82 -5.18 11.70 1.33
N THR A 83 -4.23 12.37 0.71
CA THR A 83 -2.79 12.03 0.83
C THR A 83 -2.30 12.19 2.27
N LYS A 84 -2.75 13.23 2.95
CA LYS A 84 -2.44 13.47 4.36
C LYS A 84 -3.00 12.37 5.26
N GLY A 85 -4.26 11.97 5.08
CA GLY A 85 -4.86 10.86 5.82
C GLY A 85 -4.10 9.54 5.63
N ILE A 86 -3.64 9.24 4.40
CA ILE A 86 -2.77 8.09 4.13
C ILE A 86 -1.47 8.18 4.94
N ALA A 87 -0.82 9.34 4.94
CA ALA A 87 0.45 9.53 5.65
C ALA A 87 0.28 9.42 7.17
N GLU A 88 -0.78 9.99 7.72
CA GLU A 88 -1.12 9.94 9.16
C GLU A 88 -1.37 8.51 9.61
N GLU A 89 -2.12 7.70 8.84
CA GLU A 89 -2.37 6.29 9.16
C GLU A 89 -1.11 5.43 9.00
N CYS A 90 -0.26 5.73 8.03
CA CYS A 90 0.99 4.99 7.82
C CYS A 90 2.06 5.26 8.91
N ALA A 91 2.08 6.45 9.49
CA ALA A 91 3.10 6.88 10.44
C ALA A 91 3.24 5.98 11.69
N PRO A 92 2.15 5.59 12.40
CA PRO A 92 2.23 4.70 13.56
C PRO A 92 2.78 3.31 13.21
N HIS A 93 2.61 2.89 11.94
CA HIS A 93 3.06 1.60 11.43
C HIS A 93 4.47 1.63 10.86
N ASN A 94 5.13 2.81 10.87
CA ASN A 94 6.42 3.05 10.23
C ASN A 94 6.46 2.61 8.76
N VAL A 95 5.36 2.78 8.06
CA VAL A 95 5.26 2.58 6.63
C VAL A 95 5.71 3.87 5.95
N TRP A 96 6.72 3.75 5.10
CA TRP A 96 7.19 4.88 4.32
C TRP A 96 6.24 5.19 3.16
N VAL A 97 5.88 6.44 2.99
CA VAL A 97 4.99 6.91 1.92
C VAL A 97 5.77 7.77 0.95
N SER A 98 5.76 7.39 -0.31
CA SER A 98 6.35 8.17 -1.41
C SER A 98 5.24 8.70 -2.30
N CYS A 99 5.06 10.02 -2.31
CA CYS A 99 4.10 10.68 -3.18
C CYS A 99 4.73 11.03 -4.52
N CYS A 100 4.01 10.81 -5.61
CA CYS A 100 4.44 11.09 -6.97
C CYS A 100 3.29 11.69 -7.78
N GLY A 101 3.51 12.84 -8.40
CA GLY A 101 2.58 13.46 -9.34
C GLY A 101 2.57 12.71 -10.67
N LEU A 102 1.39 12.47 -11.23
CA LEU A 102 1.19 12.01 -12.59
C LEU A 102 0.51 13.10 -13.41
N GLU A 103 0.98 13.29 -14.63
CA GLU A 103 0.32 14.17 -15.59
C GLU A 103 -1.04 13.59 -15.99
N GLU A 104 -2.07 14.43 -16.04
CA GLU A 104 -3.46 13.96 -16.15
C GLU A 104 -3.83 13.45 -17.54
N GLN A 105 -3.25 14.03 -18.58
CA GLN A 105 -3.60 13.70 -19.97
C GLN A 105 -2.73 12.60 -20.58
N HIS A 106 -1.47 12.52 -20.14
CA HIS A 106 -0.50 11.54 -20.61
C HIS A 106 0.40 11.14 -19.47
N ALA A 107 -0.11 10.23 -18.63
CA ALA A 107 0.67 9.75 -17.47
C ALA A 107 2.03 9.23 -17.93
N ASP A 108 3.09 9.72 -17.31
CA ASP A 108 4.45 9.25 -17.59
C ASP A 108 4.61 7.80 -17.10
N VAL A 109 4.39 6.87 -18.03
CA VAL A 109 4.53 5.42 -17.83
C VAL A 109 5.91 5.07 -17.28
N LYS A 110 6.97 5.75 -17.77
CA LYS A 110 8.33 5.49 -17.31
C LYS A 110 8.50 5.88 -15.85
N LEU A 111 8.04 7.08 -15.48
CA LEU A 111 8.06 7.57 -14.10
C LEU A 111 7.24 6.65 -13.18
N PHE A 112 6.03 6.27 -13.61
CA PHE A 112 5.18 5.34 -12.87
C PHE A 112 5.92 4.01 -12.61
N MET A 113 6.45 3.38 -13.66
CA MET A 113 7.14 2.10 -13.54
C MET A 113 8.41 2.20 -12.69
N GLU A 114 9.20 3.26 -12.82
CA GLU A 114 10.39 3.49 -12.00
C GLU A 114 10.05 3.54 -10.51
N LYS A 115 9.04 4.35 -10.15
CA LYS A 115 8.62 4.52 -8.76
C LYS A 115 7.90 3.29 -8.21
N ALA A 116 6.95 2.75 -8.95
CA ALA A 116 6.15 1.61 -8.51
C ALA A 116 6.95 0.31 -8.40
N SER A 117 7.97 0.11 -9.28
CA SER A 117 8.83 -1.08 -9.26
C SER A 117 9.95 -1.00 -8.21
N HIS A 118 10.14 0.13 -7.56
CA HIS A 118 11.22 0.28 -6.59
C HIS A 118 11.14 -0.80 -5.50
N LYS A 119 12.29 -1.37 -5.14
CA LYS A 119 12.39 -2.52 -4.22
C LYS A 119 11.81 -2.28 -2.82
N ASN A 120 11.79 -1.03 -2.37
CA ASN A 120 11.26 -0.66 -1.06
C ASN A 120 9.75 -0.34 -1.11
N ILE A 121 9.13 -0.33 -2.28
CA ILE A 121 7.69 -0.16 -2.46
C ILE A 121 7.04 -1.54 -2.49
N ASN A 122 6.10 -1.77 -1.58
CA ASN A 122 5.40 -3.05 -1.43
C ASN A 122 3.92 -2.95 -1.78
N ALA A 123 3.37 -1.73 -1.81
CA ALA A 123 2.00 -1.47 -2.20
C ALA A 123 1.88 -0.16 -2.97
N ILE A 124 0.81 -0.01 -3.71
CA ILE A 124 0.54 1.13 -4.59
C ILE A 124 -0.84 1.69 -4.26
N ILE A 125 -0.94 3.01 -4.19
CA ILE A 125 -2.21 3.73 -4.14
C ILE A 125 -2.24 4.68 -5.33
N ILE A 126 -3.32 4.66 -6.09
CA ILE A 126 -3.54 5.56 -7.23
C ILE A 126 -4.79 6.40 -6.95
N ILE A 127 -4.66 7.71 -7.02
CA ILE A 127 -5.69 8.67 -6.63
C ILE A 127 -6.11 9.50 -7.85
N GLY A 128 -7.42 9.57 -8.11
CA GLY A 128 -8.01 10.58 -9.00
C GLY A 128 -7.54 10.55 -10.45
N THR A 129 -7.19 9.38 -10.98
CA THR A 129 -6.92 9.17 -12.41
C THR A 129 -7.75 8.01 -12.94
N ASP A 130 -8.12 8.08 -14.21
CA ASP A 130 -8.84 7.02 -14.93
C ASP A 130 -7.99 6.45 -16.09
N ASP A 131 -6.66 6.58 -16.01
CA ASP A 131 -5.75 6.07 -17.03
C ASP A 131 -5.66 4.54 -16.99
N SER A 132 -6.35 3.89 -17.94
CA SER A 132 -6.37 2.43 -18.06
C SER A 132 -4.99 1.81 -18.32
N THR A 133 -4.03 2.56 -18.88
CA THR A 133 -2.66 2.10 -19.10
C THR A 133 -1.94 1.95 -17.78
N ILE A 134 -2.06 2.94 -16.89
CA ILE A 134 -1.50 2.91 -15.55
C ILE A 134 -2.11 1.76 -14.74
N PHE A 135 -3.44 1.54 -14.82
CA PHE A 135 -4.09 0.43 -14.12
C PHE A 135 -3.61 -0.94 -14.58
N LYS A 136 -3.49 -1.15 -15.90
CA LYS A 136 -2.92 -2.37 -16.47
C LYS A 136 -1.48 -2.61 -16.01
N LEU A 137 -0.66 -1.57 -16.01
CA LEU A 137 0.71 -1.68 -15.52
C LEU A 137 0.76 -2.01 -14.02
N ALA A 138 -0.06 -1.34 -13.21
CA ALA A 138 -0.15 -1.61 -11.78
C ALA A 138 -0.50 -3.08 -11.50
N SER A 139 -1.48 -3.64 -12.23
CA SER A 139 -1.88 -5.04 -12.09
C SER A 139 -0.77 -6.04 -12.43
N THR A 140 0.19 -5.68 -13.30
CA THR A 140 1.32 -6.56 -13.66
C THR A 140 2.44 -6.60 -12.62
N LEU A 141 2.48 -5.63 -11.70
CA LEU A 141 3.57 -5.50 -10.73
C LEU A 141 3.51 -6.51 -9.57
N ASN A 142 2.43 -7.29 -9.48
CA ASN A 142 2.23 -8.26 -8.39
C ASN A 142 2.38 -7.63 -6.99
N LYS A 143 1.92 -6.37 -6.85
CA LYS A 143 1.87 -5.61 -5.60
C LYS A 143 0.42 -5.25 -5.31
N PRO A 144 -0.03 -5.27 -4.05
CA PRO A 144 -1.32 -4.73 -3.68
C PRO A 144 -1.49 -3.32 -4.24
N CYS A 145 -2.59 -3.07 -4.94
CA CYS A 145 -2.91 -1.76 -5.51
C CYS A 145 -4.35 -1.40 -5.18
N VAL A 146 -4.55 -0.18 -4.69
CA VAL A 146 -5.87 0.36 -4.37
C VAL A 146 -6.06 1.69 -5.09
N LEU A 147 -7.20 1.85 -5.71
CA LEU A 147 -7.62 3.09 -6.34
C LEU A 147 -8.44 3.94 -5.36
N ILE A 148 -8.23 5.25 -5.37
CA ILE A 148 -9.05 6.20 -4.60
C ILE A 148 -9.67 7.21 -5.55
N ASN A 149 -11.00 7.31 -5.52
CA ASN A 149 -11.78 8.19 -6.39
C ASN A 149 -11.41 8.01 -7.87
N SER A 150 -11.28 6.77 -8.28
CA SER A 150 -10.94 6.31 -9.63
C SER A 150 -11.72 5.04 -9.93
N VAL A 151 -12.01 4.80 -11.20
CA VAL A 151 -12.80 3.63 -11.62
C VAL A 151 -11.98 2.79 -12.60
N ASP A 152 -11.64 1.57 -12.17
CA ASP A 152 -11.13 0.55 -13.09
C ASP A 152 -12.33 -0.17 -13.75
N ARG A 153 -12.52 0.08 -15.05
CA ARG A 153 -13.61 -0.51 -15.82
C ARG A 153 -13.47 -2.04 -15.95
N ASP A 154 -12.26 -2.53 -15.94
CA ASP A 154 -11.96 -3.97 -16.02
C ASP A 154 -12.10 -4.67 -14.64
N ARG A 155 -12.30 -3.90 -13.56
CA ARG A 155 -12.49 -4.36 -12.17
C ARG A 155 -11.40 -5.31 -11.67
N VAL A 156 -10.18 -5.10 -12.10
CA VAL A 156 -9.01 -5.89 -11.67
C VAL A 156 -8.42 -5.34 -10.38
N LEU A 157 -8.56 -4.01 -10.15
CA LEU A 157 -8.03 -3.33 -8.98
C LEU A 157 -9.14 -2.96 -8.00
N ASP A 158 -8.86 -3.12 -6.72
CA ASP A 158 -9.75 -2.67 -5.65
C ASP A 158 -9.85 -1.13 -5.65
N ALA A 159 -11.04 -0.60 -5.39
CA ALA A 159 -11.28 0.83 -5.38
C ALA A 159 -12.08 1.29 -4.16
N VAL A 160 -11.74 2.48 -3.68
CA VAL A 160 -12.47 3.21 -2.63
C VAL A 160 -12.92 4.54 -3.23
N SER A 161 -14.23 4.75 -3.28
CA SER A 161 -14.80 5.99 -3.82
C SER A 161 -16.02 6.42 -3.00
N PRO A 162 -16.28 7.72 -2.85
CA PRO A 162 -17.53 8.21 -2.30
C PRO A 162 -18.71 7.78 -3.21
N ASP A 163 -19.86 7.54 -2.61
CA ASP A 163 -21.09 7.40 -3.38
C ASP A 163 -21.59 8.79 -3.82
N HIS A 164 -21.04 9.28 -4.94
CA HIS A 164 -21.35 10.61 -5.46
C HIS A 164 -22.84 10.78 -5.81
N LEU A 165 -23.51 9.69 -6.21
CA LEU A 165 -24.94 9.73 -6.49
C LEU A 165 -25.77 9.95 -5.23
N ALA A 166 -25.48 9.15 -4.19
CA ALA A 166 -26.17 9.30 -2.89
C ALA A 166 -25.88 10.65 -2.25
N ILE A 167 -24.65 11.16 -2.35
CA ILE A 167 -24.28 12.49 -1.85
C ILE A 167 -25.14 13.57 -2.54
N GLY A 168 -25.20 13.56 -3.89
CA GLY A 168 -25.99 14.53 -4.64
C GLY A 168 -27.49 14.44 -4.33
N PHE A 169 -28.02 13.22 -4.27
CA PHE A 169 -29.43 12.98 -3.92
C PHE A 169 -29.76 13.52 -2.53
N THR A 170 -28.96 13.18 -1.50
CA THR A 170 -29.18 13.62 -0.12
C THR A 170 -29.11 15.13 0.02
N ALA A 171 -28.16 15.78 -0.67
CA ALA A 171 -28.04 17.23 -0.66
C ALA A 171 -29.29 17.92 -1.23
N MET A 172 -29.84 17.41 -2.35
CA MET A 172 -31.05 17.96 -2.95
C MET A 172 -32.29 17.68 -2.10
N GLN A 173 -32.40 16.50 -1.52
CA GLN A 173 -33.50 16.18 -0.59
C GLN A 173 -33.54 17.16 0.57
N TYR A 174 -32.39 17.43 1.19
CA TYR A 174 -32.30 18.42 2.29
C TYR A 174 -32.75 19.83 1.89
N LEU A 175 -32.51 20.24 0.64
CA LEU A 175 -32.91 21.57 0.17
C LEU A 175 -34.42 21.68 -0.12
N PHE A 176 -35.11 20.56 -0.28
CA PHE A 176 -36.57 20.53 -0.53
C PHE A 176 -37.43 20.28 0.73
N GLU A 177 -36.80 19.94 1.84
CA GLU A 177 -37.40 19.88 3.17
C GLU A 177 -37.43 21.28 3.84
#